data_06dda31d4bb8bd43b9a431065114c544
#
_entry.id   06dda31d4bb8bd43b9a431065114c544
#
_cell.length_a   1.000
_cell.length_b   1.000
_cell.length_c   1.000
_cell.angle_alpha   90.00
_cell.angle_beta   90.00
_cell.angle_gamma   90.00
#
_symmetry.space_group_name_H-M   'P 1'
#
loop_
_entity.id
_entity.type
_entity.pdbx_description
1 polymer ?
#
loop_
_entity_poly.entity_id
_entity_poly.type
_entity_poly.pdbx_seq_one_letter_code
_entity_poly.pdbx_strand_id
1 'polypeptide(L)'
;MIFNLVKNETGLGELHKLTETFFGQLATASYFDQIEFPDWYISVFGATQLNDRFKDVFDAYKRLTEDEQRKILTAVQDTNRVCDLCKKQSDLKPVRLKEFPKDFQQPLEKLFIHLWKNALPNKKFADYFSSDLNVYINEFIAENGHIEVCPFCALESFINIPGQSRIEIDHWLCKELYPHLAVNFENLVPIGDKCNPSPVKGNKDVLVSLKTHGRVYYPYCRHEGISVIFNFINEPTVTNNIEKKDWELIIKPNNPLDTDLVESWKVIFNIQQRYEEIIEDYVFKTWEIKYAKRFPDTIGDIVAFKENLLSWKETFDLKEQPSALLYRAFLDYLTERASDKYLQGLCSNFASSAKVLKGKR
;
A
#
# COMPACT_ATOMS: atom_id res chain seq x y z
N MET A 1 -6.39 -2.54 4.19
CA MET A 1 -7.81 -2.90 4.18
C MET A 1 -8.05 -4.35 3.74
N ILE A 2 -7.30 -4.87 2.77
CA ILE A 2 -7.40 -6.28 2.40
C ILE A 2 -6.69 -7.13 3.45
N PHE A 3 -5.49 -6.71 3.86
CA PHE A 3 -4.66 -7.38 4.87
C PHE A 3 -4.36 -6.46 6.04
N ASN A 4 -4.24 -7.02 7.24
CA ASN A 4 -3.64 -6.35 8.39
C ASN A 4 -2.13 -6.49 8.29
N LEU A 5 -1.45 -5.39 8.04
CA LEU A 5 0.00 -5.40 7.85
C LEU A 5 0.73 -5.19 9.18
N VAL A 6 1.82 -5.92 9.35
CA VAL A 6 2.76 -5.76 10.44
C VAL A 6 3.98 -5.00 9.92
N LYS A 7 4.39 -3.98 10.65
CA LYS A 7 5.63 -3.26 10.38
C LYS A 7 6.79 -4.12 10.86
N ASN A 8 7.74 -4.38 9.97
CA ASN A 8 8.98 -5.03 10.39
C ASN A 8 10.01 -4.01 10.92
N GLU A 9 10.77 -4.43 11.90
CA GLU A 9 11.86 -3.65 12.48
C GLU A 9 13.19 -4.20 12.00
N THR A 10 13.95 -3.36 11.31
CA THR A 10 15.28 -3.72 10.80
C THR A 10 16.33 -2.74 11.29
N GLY A 11 17.60 -3.10 11.17
CA GLY A 11 18.71 -2.18 11.47
C GLY A 11 18.71 -0.90 10.64
N LEU A 12 17.95 -0.86 9.54
CA LEU A 12 17.78 0.36 8.74
C LEU A 12 17.06 1.48 9.52
N GLY A 13 16.24 1.13 10.52
CA GLY A 13 15.57 2.07 11.42
C GLY A 13 16.52 2.93 12.25
N GLU A 14 17.78 2.55 12.36
CA GLU A 14 18.78 3.31 13.08
C GLU A 14 19.06 4.70 12.46
N LEU A 15 18.85 4.86 11.14
CA LEU A 15 18.91 6.19 10.51
C LEU A 15 17.80 7.12 11.01
N HIS A 16 16.63 6.61 11.28
CA HIS A 16 15.54 7.40 11.87
C HIS A 16 15.90 7.79 13.32
N LYS A 17 16.35 6.85 14.14
CA LYS A 17 16.79 7.13 15.52
C LYS A 17 17.94 8.14 15.57
N LEU A 18 18.86 8.07 14.59
CA LEU A 18 19.93 9.06 14.44
C LEU A 18 19.35 10.47 14.24
N THR A 19 18.34 10.62 13.39
CA THR A 19 17.69 11.92 13.17
C THR A 19 16.94 12.40 14.41
N GLU A 20 16.22 11.54 15.11
CA GLU A 20 15.53 11.87 16.36
C GLU A 20 16.52 12.36 17.44
N THR A 21 17.62 11.62 17.61
CA THR A 21 18.69 11.97 18.54
C THR A 21 19.30 13.34 18.18
N PHE A 22 19.59 13.58 16.90
CA PHE A 22 20.10 14.87 16.43
C PHE A 22 19.14 16.03 16.75
N PHE A 23 17.87 15.91 16.36
CA PHE A 23 16.86 16.93 16.64
C PHE A 23 16.66 17.16 18.15
N GLY A 24 16.70 16.08 18.94
CA GLY A 24 16.62 16.16 20.41
C GLY A 24 17.73 16.98 21.05
N GLN A 25 18.93 17.00 20.45
CA GLN A 25 20.08 17.74 20.96
C GLN A 25 20.15 19.20 20.46
N LEU A 26 19.41 19.58 19.42
CA LEU A 26 19.47 20.91 18.82
C LEU A 26 19.20 22.04 19.83
N ALA A 27 18.28 21.83 20.78
CA ALA A 27 17.93 22.86 21.76
C ALA A 27 19.06 23.13 22.76
N THR A 28 19.82 22.11 23.16
CA THR A 28 20.80 22.16 24.25
C THR A 28 22.22 22.42 23.78
N ALA A 29 22.61 21.92 22.61
CA ALA A 29 23.94 22.11 22.06
C ALA A 29 24.15 23.59 21.63
N SER A 30 25.22 24.22 22.10
CA SER A 30 25.62 25.59 21.69
C SER A 30 26.45 25.59 20.40
N TYR A 31 27.20 24.53 20.15
CA TYR A 31 28.06 24.32 18.99
C TYR A 31 27.82 22.95 18.40
N PHE A 32 28.06 22.78 17.10
CA PHE A 32 27.84 21.52 16.41
C PHE A 32 28.67 20.36 17.00
N ASP A 33 29.87 20.62 17.44
CA ASP A 33 30.76 19.62 18.04
C ASP A 33 30.24 19.04 19.38
N GLN A 34 29.18 19.62 19.95
CA GLN A 34 28.49 19.09 21.13
C GLN A 34 27.40 18.10 20.79
N ILE A 35 27.10 17.90 19.49
CA ILE A 35 26.16 16.87 19.03
C ILE A 35 26.84 15.51 19.13
N GLU A 36 26.27 14.67 19.95
CA GLU A 36 26.75 13.29 20.13
C GLU A 36 26.09 12.37 19.08
N PHE A 37 26.92 11.83 18.22
CA PHE A 37 26.51 10.79 17.28
C PHE A 37 26.88 9.41 17.81
N PRO A 38 26.08 8.36 17.53
CA PRO A 38 26.39 7.00 17.97
C PRO A 38 27.66 6.47 17.30
N ASP A 39 28.37 5.56 17.99
CA ASP A 39 29.64 4.98 17.52
C ASP A 39 29.55 4.38 16.11
N TRP A 40 28.43 3.74 15.79
CA TRP A 40 28.22 3.18 14.46
C TRP A 40 28.23 4.27 13.37
N TYR A 41 27.67 5.45 13.65
CA TYR A 41 27.68 6.56 12.69
C TYR A 41 29.10 6.99 12.32
N ILE A 42 29.97 7.12 13.33
CA ILE A 42 31.39 7.48 13.14
C ILE A 42 32.09 6.39 12.34
N SER A 43 31.82 5.12 12.64
CA SER A 43 32.44 3.96 11.95
C SER A 43 32.00 3.85 10.48
N VAL A 44 30.72 4.12 10.19
CA VAL A 44 30.15 3.93 8.85
C VAL A 44 30.33 5.17 7.97
N PHE A 45 30.05 6.35 8.50
CA PHE A 45 30.01 7.60 7.75
C PHE A 45 31.19 8.53 8.02
N GLY A 46 31.78 8.50 9.23
CA GLY A 46 32.97 9.30 9.58
C GLY A 46 32.84 10.78 9.18
N ALA A 47 33.92 11.36 8.66
CA ALA A 47 33.94 12.72 8.13
C ALA A 47 33.45 12.76 6.67
N THR A 48 32.22 12.33 6.44
CA THR A 48 31.59 12.33 5.11
C THR A 48 30.71 13.55 4.90
N GLN A 49 30.23 13.72 3.67
CA GLN A 49 29.27 14.77 3.30
C GLN A 49 27.98 14.73 4.17
N LEU A 50 27.64 13.60 4.78
CA LEU A 50 26.49 13.51 5.70
C LEU A 50 26.71 14.36 6.94
N ASN A 51 27.93 14.40 7.49
CA ASN A 51 28.26 15.26 8.62
C ASN A 51 28.07 16.75 8.27
N ASP A 52 28.47 17.16 7.06
CA ASP A 52 28.26 18.54 6.58
C ASP A 52 26.75 18.86 6.49
N ARG A 53 25.91 17.89 6.07
CA ARG A 53 24.46 18.08 6.01
C ARG A 53 23.83 18.27 7.40
N PHE A 54 24.26 17.51 8.41
CA PHE A 54 23.82 17.73 9.78
C PHE A 54 24.27 19.10 10.29
N LYS A 55 25.51 19.50 9.97
CA LYS A 55 26.02 20.80 10.34
C LYS A 55 25.24 21.95 9.69
N ASP A 56 24.92 21.85 8.41
CA ASP A 56 24.10 22.84 7.69
C ASP A 56 22.74 23.06 8.39
N VAL A 57 22.08 21.96 8.82
CA VAL A 57 20.80 22.02 9.57
C VAL A 57 20.99 22.67 10.93
N PHE A 58 22.04 22.27 11.66
CA PHE A 58 22.39 22.88 12.96
C PHE A 58 22.59 24.39 12.84
N ASP A 59 23.44 24.81 11.91
CA ASP A 59 23.75 26.23 11.69
C ASP A 59 22.50 27.03 11.26
N ALA A 60 21.63 26.43 10.41
CA ALA A 60 20.37 27.05 10.05
C ALA A 60 19.43 27.20 11.24
N TYR A 61 19.31 26.15 12.07
CA TYR A 61 18.50 26.17 13.29
C TYR A 61 18.96 27.24 14.28
N LYS A 62 20.30 27.38 14.51
CA LYS A 62 20.85 28.33 15.46
C LYS A 62 20.68 29.80 15.04
N ARG A 63 20.43 30.07 13.76
CA ARG A 63 20.12 31.44 13.27
C ARG A 63 18.68 31.88 13.50
N LEU A 64 17.79 30.94 13.87
CA LEU A 64 16.36 31.20 14.08
C LEU A 64 16.12 31.82 15.48
N THR A 65 15.00 32.50 15.63
CA THR A 65 14.51 32.96 16.93
C THR A 65 14.14 31.76 17.82
N GLU A 66 14.16 31.94 19.14
CA GLU A 66 13.77 30.86 20.08
C GLU A 66 12.36 30.31 19.85
N ASP A 67 11.43 31.15 19.42
CA ASP A 67 10.08 30.76 19.12
C ASP A 67 10.01 29.85 17.86
N GLU A 68 10.76 30.20 16.80
CA GLU A 68 10.88 29.39 15.59
C GLU A 68 11.58 28.06 15.89
N GLN A 69 12.65 28.07 16.68
CA GLN A 69 13.40 26.89 17.12
C GLN A 69 12.45 25.90 17.83
N ARG A 70 11.67 26.37 18.78
CA ARG A 70 10.70 25.57 19.53
C ARG A 70 9.62 24.99 18.62
N LYS A 71 9.07 25.81 17.70
CA LYS A 71 8.07 25.35 16.71
C LYS A 71 8.61 24.26 15.79
N ILE A 72 9.88 24.37 15.36
CA ILE A 72 10.52 23.34 14.51
C ILE A 72 10.61 22.01 15.25
N LEU A 73 11.11 22.01 16.49
CA LEU A 73 11.25 20.76 17.25
C LEU A 73 9.91 20.09 17.47
N THR A 74 8.90 20.86 17.89
CA THR A 74 7.52 20.34 18.02
C THR A 74 7.00 19.81 16.69
N ALA A 75 7.19 20.55 15.60
CA ALA A 75 6.72 20.16 14.28
C ALA A 75 7.36 18.85 13.79
N VAL A 76 8.67 18.67 13.98
CA VAL A 76 9.38 17.44 13.62
C VAL A 76 8.90 16.28 14.50
N GLN A 77 8.78 16.47 15.82
CA GLN A 77 8.30 15.43 16.74
C GLN A 77 6.87 15.00 16.42
N ASP A 78 5.95 15.96 16.23
CA ASP A 78 4.55 15.68 15.94
C ASP A 78 4.37 14.98 14.59
N THR A 79 5.09 15.46 13.57
CA THR A 79 4.98 14.88 12.21
C THR A 79 5.56 13.46 12.15
N ASN A 80 6.56 13.12 12.97
CA ASN A 80 7.12 11.78 13.05
C ASN A 80 6.13 10.73 13.59
N ARG A 81 5.05 11.15 14.25
CA ARG A 81 4.00 10.26 14.77
C ARG A 81 2.96 9.93 13.70
N VAL A 82 3.40 9.28 12.62
CA VAL A 82 2.60 9.04 11.39
C VAL A 82 1.30 8.29 11.69
N CYS A 83 1.35 7.27 12.53
CA CYS A 83 0.15 6.52 12.95
C CYS A 83 -0.87 7.43 13.65
N ASP A 84 -0.40 8.30 14.56
CA ASP A 84 -1.28 9.18 15.32
C ASP A 84 -1.90 10.26 14.44
N LEU A 85 -1.16 10.80 13.47
CA LEU A 85 -1.69 11.76 12.49
C LEU A 85 -2.86 11.18 11.67
N CYS A 86 -2.89 9.88 11.46
CA CYS A 86 -3.96 9.22 10.72
C CYS A 86 -5.22 8.93 11.56
N LYS A 87 -5.17 9.14 12.89
CA LYS A 87 -6.32 8.95 13.79
C LYS A 87 -7.28 10.14 13.74
N LYS A 88 -8.58 9.87 13.87
CA LYS A 88 -9.64 10.89 13.84
C LYS A 88 -9.49 11.99 14.90
N GLN A 89 -8.99 11.64 16.08
CA GLN A 89 -8.88 12.52 17.23
C GLN A 89 -7.45 12.98 17.49
N SER A 90 -6.67 13.12 16.44
CA SER A 90 -5.32 13.64 16.56
C SER A 90 -5.31 15.16 16.67
N ASP A 91 -4.79 15.69 17.77
CA ASP A 91 -4.48 17.12 17.90
C ASP A 91 -3.17 17.51 17.21
N LEU A 92 -2.45 16.53 16.67
CA LEU A 92 -1.20 16.72 15.98
C LEU A 92 -1.41 17.41 14.63
N LYS A 93 -0.53 18.34 14.32
CA LYS A 93 -0.52 19.05 13.04
C LYS A 93 0.71 18.68 12.24
N PRO A 94 0.56 17.94 11.12
CA PRO A 94 1.70 17.68 10.24
C PRO A 94 2.19 19.01 9.65
N VAL A 95 3.49 19.22 9.67
CA VAL A 95 4.10 20.44 9.13
C VAL A 95 4.84 20.10 7.84
N ARG A 96 4.40 20.70 6.73
CA ARG A 96 5.02 20.50 5.42
C ARG A 96 6.31 21.34 5.32
N LEU A 97 7.22 20.90 4.46
CA LEU A 97 8.49 21.60 4.23
C LEU A 97 8.34 23.12 4.06
N LYS A 98 7.37 23.54 3.24
CA LYS A 98 7.12 24.96 2.93
C LYS A 98 6.61 25.80 4.12
N GLU A 99 6.20 25.17 5.20
CA GLU A 99 5.68 25.82 6.41
C GLU A 99 6.81 26.09 7.44
N PHE A 100 7.99 25.49 7.23
CA PHE A 100 9.19 25.85 7.99
C PHE A 100 9.75 27.22 7.55
N PRO A 101 10.55 27.90 8.40
CA PRO A 101 11.30 29.12 8.02
C PRO A 101 12.13 28.90 6.76
N LYS A 102 12.12 29.88 5.83
CA LYS A 102 12.74 29.73 4.51
C LYS A 102 14.21 29.30 4.56
N ASP A 103 14.99 29.88 5.48
CA ASP A 103 16.41 29.57 5.61
C ASP A 103 16.68 28.18 6.20
N PHE A 104 15.68 27.55 6.79
CA PHE A 104 15.74 26.20 7.34
C PHE A 104 15.28 25.13 6.34
N GLN A 105 14.41 25.48 5.38
CA GLN A 105 13.83 24.52 4.42
C GLN A 105 14.89 23.78 3.62
N GLN A 106 15.81 24.50 2.99
CA GLN A 106 16.81 23.90 2.09
C GLN A 106 17.81 22.98 2.81
N PRO A 107 18.42 23.39 3.96
CA PRO A 107 19.24 22.48 4.74
C PRO A 107 18.51 21.22 5.16
N LEU A 108 17.27 21.34 5.66
CA LEU A 108 16.44 20.20 6.07
C LEU A 108 16.19 19.25 4.89
N GLU A 109 15.74 19.75 3.77
CA GLU A 109 15.48 18.95 2.58
C GLU A 109 16.74 18.22 2.08
N LYS A 110 17.87 18.92 2.00
CA LYS A 110 19.14 18.34 1.56
C LYS A 110 19.62 17.22 2.49
N LEU A 111 19.47 17.36 3.80
CA LEU A 111 19.82 16.33 4.78
C LEU A 111 19.00 15.07 4.50
N PHE A 112 17.68 15.17 4.43
CA PHE A 112 16.82 14.01 4.31
C PHE A 112 16.85 13.37 2.91
N ILE A 113 17.07 14.15 1.84
CA ILE A 113 17.37 13.60 0.50
C ILE A 113 18.67 12.79 0.55
N HIS A 114 19.72 13.29 1.25
CA HIS A 114 20.98 12.58 1.38
C HIS A 114 20.82 11.29 2.21
N LEU A 115 20.09 11.35 3.31
CA LEU A 115 19.78 10.17 4.14
C LEU A 115 19.08 9.09 3.32
N TRP A 116 18.08 9.46 2.52
CA TRP A 116 17.33 8.52 1.70
C TRP A 116 18.14 7.96 0.52
N LYS A 117 18.79 8.84 -0.25
CA LYS A 117 19.42 8.45 -1.53
C LYS A 117 20.85 7.92 -1.38
N ASN A 118 21.57 8.30 -0.31
CA ASN A 118 22.98 8.03 -0.16
C ASN A 118 23.31 7.25 1.11
N ALA A 119 22.72 7.60 2.26
CA ALA A 119 23.01 6.92 3.51
C ALA A 119 22.30 5.57 3.64
N LEU A 120 21.00 5.53 3.36
CA LEU A 120 20.18 4.30 3.47
C LEU A 120 20.69 3.18 2.55
N PRO A 121 21.00 3.42 1.24
CA PRO A 121 21.56 2.37 0.37
C PRO A 121 23.08 2.19 0.51
N ASN A 122 23.73 2.82 1.49
CA ASN A 122 25.18 2.72 1.65
C ASN A 122 25.59 1.31 2.06
N LYS A 123 26.51 0.71 1.30
CA LYS A 123 26.98 -0.66 1.56
C LYS A 123 27.58 -0.86 2.96
N LYS A 124 28.38 0.10 3.47
CA LYS A 124 28.94 -0.01 4.83
C LYS A 124 27.86 0.02 5.90
N PHE A 125 26.78 0.80 5.68
CA PHE A 125 25.63 0.85 6.56
C PHE A 125 24.87 -0.49 6.53
N ALA A 126 24.59 -1.00 5.34
CA ALA A 126 23.96 -2.29 5.17
C ALA A 126 24.79 -3.45 5.79
N ASP A 127 26.11 -3.47 5.55
CA ASP A 127 27.00 -4.48 6.12
C ASP A 127 27.06 -4.38 7.67
N TYR A 128 27.06 -3.17 8.23
CA TYR A 128 27.12 -2.96 9.68
C TYR A 128 25.87 -3.53 10.39
N PHE A 129 24.69 -3.27 9.83
CA PHE A 129 23.42 -3.72 10.40
C PHE A 129 22.92 -5.05 9.82
N SER A 130 23.66 -5.68 8.92
CA SER A 130 23.25 -6.91 8.21
C SER A 130 21.86 -6.76 7.57
N SER A 131 21.53 -5.57 7.06
CA SER A 131 20.21 -5.25 6.53
C SER A 131 20.31 -4.22 5.41
N ASP A 132 19.65 -4.48 4.30
CA ASP A 132 19.43 -3.54 3.20
C ASP A 132 17.95 -3.48 2.81
N LEU A 133 17.60 -2.68 1.80
CA LEU A 133 16.22 -2.56 1.36
C LEU A 133 15.62 -3.87 0.83
N ASN A 134 16.42 -4.79 0.27
CA ASN A 134 15.92 -6.09 -0.16
C ASN A 134 15.63 -6.99 1.04
N VAL A 135 16.49 -6.98 2.06
CA VAL A 135 16.25 -7.67 3.33
C VAL A 135 14.96 -7.14 3.96
N TYR A 136 14.81 -5.80 4.05
CA TYR A 136 13.60 -5.17 4.57
C TYR A 136 12.32 -5.63 3.84
N ILE A 137 12.32 -5.66 2.50
CA ILE A 137 11.18 -6.13 1.70
C ILE A 137 10.90 -7.61 1.96
N ASN A 138 11.93 -8.46 1.98
CA ASN A 138 11.75 -9.90 2.19
C ASN A 138 11.21 -10.22 3.59
N GLU A 139 11.72 -9.55 4.62
CA GLU A 139 11.21 -9.68 5.99
C GLU A 139 9.77 -9.18 6.10
N PHE A 140 9.44 -8.04 5.46
CA PHE A 140 8.06 -7.56 5.39
C PHE A 140 7.13 -8.60 4.77
N ILE A 141 7.50 -9.22 3.66
CA ILE A 141 6.71 -10.29 3.02
C ILE A 141 6.52 -11.47 3.97
N ALA A 142 7.59 -11.92 4.62
CA ALA A 142 7.58 -13.07 5.52
C ALA A 142 6.71 -12.82 6.75
N GLU A 143 6.89 -11.68 7.43
CA GLU A 143 6.13 -11.33 8.64
C GLU A 143 4.65 -11.09 8.36
N ASN A 144 4.29 -10.73 7.12
CA ASN A 144 2.92 -10.58 6.68
C ASN A 144 2.31 -11.86 6.09
N GLY A 145 2.92 -13.02 6.35
CA GLY A 145 2.41 -14.34 6.00
C GLY A 145 2.62 -14.69 4.53
N HIS A 146 3.78 -14.33 4.00
CA HIS A 146 4.23 -14.63 2.63
C HIS A 146 3.26 -14.14 1.56
N ILE A 147 2.81 -12.88 1.67
CA ILE A 147 1.93 -12.27 0.67
C ILE A 147 2.65 -12.15 -0.68
N GLU A 148 2.02 -12.66 -1.74
CA GLU A 148 2.50 -12.61 -3.12
C GLU A 148 1.71 -11.64 -4.00
N VAL A 149 0.75 -10.91 -3.41
CA VAL A 149 -0.03 -9.88 -4.07
C VAL A 149 0.16 -8.53 -3.38
N CYS A 150 0.06 -7.44 -4.14
CA CYS A 150 0.16 -6.10 -3.57
C CYS A 150 -0.82 -5.92 -2.40
N PRO A 151 -0.33 -5.59 -1.19
CA PRO A 151 -1.17 -5.54 0.00
C PRO A 151 -2.24 -4.46 -0.03
N PHE A 152 -2.12 -3.50 -0.95
CA PHE A 152 -3.04 -2.37 -1.07
C PHE A 152 -4.17 -2.59 -2.06
N CYS A 153 -3.95 -3.35 -3.13
CA CYS A 153 -4.98 -3.55 -4.14
C CYS A 153 -5.28 -5.03 -4.44
N ALA A 154 -4.40 -5.98 -4.11
CA ALA A 154 -4.47 -7.39 -4.48
C ALA A 154 -4.67 -7.65 -6.00
N LEU A 155 -4.29 -6.67 -6.86
CA LEU A 155 -4.46 -6.78 -8.32
C LEU A 155 -3.19 -7.17 -9.07
N GLU A 156 -2.04 -7.11 -8.41
CA GLU A 156 -0.74 -7.33 -9.02
C GLU A 156 0.14 -8.24 -8.17
N SER A 157 1.09 -8.91 -8.82
CA SER A 157 2.07 -9.75 -8.14
C SER A 157 3.00 -8.90 -7.27
N PHE A 158 3.35 -9.43 -6.09
CA PHE A 158 4.18 -8.78 -5.08
C PHE A 158 5.35 -9.70 -4.72
N ILE A 159 6.14 -10.07 -5.73
CA ILE A 159 7.27 -10.99 -5.59
C ILE A 159 8.57 -10.21 -5.75
N ASN A 160 9.46 -10.34 -4.77
CA ASN A 160 10.78 -9.72 -4.80
C ASN A 160 11.79 -10.64 -5.48
N ILE A 161 12.03 -10.42 -6.76
CA ILE A 161 13.06 -11.14 -7.53
C ILE A 161 14.24 -10.18 -7.76
N PRO A 162 15.47 -10.52 -7.35
CA PRO A 162 16.63 -9.66 -7.57
C PRO A 162 16.76 -9.21 -9.02
N GLY A 163 16.86 -7.89 -9.23
CA GLY A 163 16.96 -7.28 -10.57
C GLY A 163 15.64 -7.20 -11.36
N GLN A 164 14.53 -7.74 -10.86
CA GLN A 164 13.22 -7.74 -11.50
C GLN A 164 12.08 -7.42 -10.52
N SER A 165 12.41 -6.91 -9.34
CA SER A 165 11.40 -6.61 -8.32
C SER A 165 10.42 -5.54 -8.83
N ARG A 166 9.12 -5.81 -8.63
CA ARG A 166 8.02 -4.87 -8.83
C ARG A 166 7.54 -4.29 -7.51
N ILE A 167 8.35 -4.40 -6.47
CA ILE A 167 8.08 -3.87 -5.16
C ILE A 167 8.91 -2.60 -5.01
N GLU A 168 8.23 -1.53 -4.68
CA GLU A 168 8.83 -0.25 -4.35
C GLU A 168 8.65 0.03 -2.85
N ILE A 169 9.43 0.93 -2.30
CA ILE A 169 9.20 1.45 -0.95
C ILE A 169 8.61 2.84 -1.09
N ASP A 170 7.36 2.95 -0.68
CA ASP A 170 6.63 4.21 -0.71
C ASP A 170 6.75 4.96 0.61
N HIS A 171 6.75 6.29 0.52
CA HIS A 171 6.59 7.18 1.66
C HIS A 171 5.11 7.46 1.87
N TRP A 172 4.52 6.91 2.94
CA TRP A 172 3.09 7.07 3.23
C TRP A 172 2.67 8.53 3.23
N LEU A 173 3.34 9.38 3.97
CA LEU A 173 3.33 10.82 3.81
C LEU A 173 4.45 11.20 2.85
N CYS A 174 4.10 11.73 1.67
CA CYS A 174 5.05 11.86 0.57
C CYS A 174 6.24 12.76 0.93
N LYS A 175 7.45 12.32 0.59
CA LYS A 175 8.70 12.99 0.96
C LYS A 175 8.88 14.37 0.34
N GLU A 176 8.16 14.67 -0.74
CA GLU A 176 8.15 16.00 -1.37
C GLU A 176 7.48 17.05 -0.47
N LEU A 177 6.51 16.64 0.34
CA LEU A 177 5.86 17.52 1.32
C LEU A 177 6.48 17.41 2.71
N TYR A 178 6.90 16.20 3.08
CA TYR A 178 7.39 15.85 4.40
C TYR A 178 8.79 15.20 4.33
N PRO A 179 9.83 15.90 3.83
CA PRO A 179 11.16 15.29 3.64
C PRO A 179 11.75 14.74 4.94
N HIS A 180 11.47 15.34 6.07
CA HIS A 180 11.95 14.92 7.38
C HIS A 180 11.40 13.56 7.84
N LEU A 181 10.49 12.95 7.07
CA LEU A 181 10.02 11.58 7.27
C LEU A 181 10.69 10.57 6.32
N ALA A 182 11.65 11.00 5.49
CA ALA A 182 12.17 10.15 4.43
C ALA A 182 12.85 8.86 4.91
N VAL A 183 13.34 8.82 6.14
CA VAL A 183 13.94 7.63 6.74
C VAL A 183 13.18 7.14 7.98
N ASN A 184 11.96 7.63 8.20
CA ASN A 184 11.07 7.13 9.25
C ASN A 184 10.38 5.85 8.78
N PHE A 185 10.69 4.70 9.41
CA PHE A 185 10.13 3.40 9.03
C PHE A 185 8.65 3.23 9.39
N GLU A 186 8.06 4.12 10.19
CA GLU A 186 6.59 4.24 10.24
C GLU A 186 6.00 4.86 8.98
N ASN A 187 6.80 5.64 8.25
CA ASN A 187 6.39 6.28 7.00
C ASN A 187 6.75 5.46 5.75
N LEU A 188 7.50 4.38 5.89
CA LEU A 188 7.95 3.55 4.78
C LEU A 188 7.13 2.27 4.69
N VAL A 189 6.66 1.95 3.49
CA VAL A 189 5.87 0.73 3.26
C VAL A 189 6.19 0.12 1.91
N PRO A 190 6.49 -1.19 1.85
CA PRO A 190 6.59 -1.90 0.58
C PRO A 190 5.25 -1.93 -0.15
N ILE A 191 5.25 -1.55 -1.42
CA ILE A 191 4.06 -1.36 -2.26
C ILE A 191 4.33 -1.88 -3.68
N GLY A 192 3.29 -2.33 -4.37
CA GLY A 192 3.40 -2.73 -5.78
C GLY A 192 3.64 -1.53 -6.71
N ASP A 193 4.38 -1.78 -7.80
CA ASP A 193 4.80 -0.77 -8.77
C ASP A 193 3.64 -0.05 -9.49
N LYS A 194 2.45 -0.65 -9.53
CA LYS A 194 1.24 -0.02 -10.09
C LYS A 194 0.42 0.77 -9.05
N CYS A 195 0.68 0.58 -7.77
CA CYS A 195 0.02 1.33 -6.71
C CYS A 195 0.77 2.60 -6.33
N ASN A 196 2.10 2.60 -6.46
CA ASN A 196 2.95 3.71 -6.05
C ASN A 196 2.86 4.95 -6.95
N PRO A 197 2.88 4.85 -8.31
CA PRO A 197 2.94 6.04 -9.14
C PRO A 197 1.62 6.81 -9.21
N SER A 198 1.70 8.07 -9.73
CA SER A 198 0.51 8.83 -10.16
C SER A 198 -0.13 8.15 -11.40
N PRO A 199 -1.46 8.13 -11.53
CA PRO A 199 -2.44 8.84 -10.71
C PRO A 199 -2.97 8.06 -9.48
N VAL A 200 -2.42 6.89 -9.18
CA VAL A 200 -2.88 6.07 -8.06
C VAL A 200 -2.48 6.75 -6.75
N LYS A 201 -1.47 6.30 -6.01
CA LYS A 201 -1.05 7.02 -4.81
C LYS A 201 -0.18 8.23 -5.16
N GLY A 202 0.95 8.03 -5.83
CA GLY A 202 1.87 9.11 -6.19
C GLY A 202 2.20 10.03 -5.02
N ASN A 203 2.33 11.32 -5.30
CA ASN A 203 2.64 12.34 -4.30
C ASN A 203 1.37 12.93 -3.62
N LYS A 204 0.27 12.16 -3.56
CA LYS A 204 -0.94 12.60 -2.84
C LYS A 204 -0.61 12.87 -1.37
N ASP A 205 -1.07 14.01 -0.87
CA ASP A 205 -1.11 14.24 0.57
C ASP A 205 -2.29 13.48 1.16
N VAL A 206 -2.03 12.30 1.68
CA VAL A 206 -3.06 11.40 2.20
C VAL A 206 -3.84 11.98 3.37
N LEU A 207 -3.25 12.93 4.12
CA LEU A 207 -3.92 13.59 5.25
C LEU A 207 -4.93 14.65 4.80
N VAL A 208 -4.76 15.22 3.62
CA VAL A 208 -5.60 16.30 3.08
C VAL A 208 -6.55 15.83 2.00
N SER A 209 -6.23 14.74 1.31
CA SER A 209 -7.03 14.18 0.21
C SER A 209 -8.45 13.79 0.62
N LEU A 210 -8.70 13.66 1.91
CA LEU A 210 -9.99 13.36 2.48
C LEU A 210 -10.53 14.60 3.21
N LYS A 211 -11.37 15.34 2.53
CA LYS A 211 -12.14 16.46 3.11
C LYS A 211 -13.12 16.02 4.20
N THR A 212 -13.05 14.79 4.67
CA THR A 212 -13.90 14.23 5.70
C THR A 212 -13.18 14.22 7.04
N HIS A 213 -13.90 14.53 8.11
CA HIS A 213 -13.39 14.58 9.48
C HIS A 213 -13.23 13.16 10.09
N GLY A 214 -12.78 12.21 9.29
CA GLY A 214 -12.59 10.81 9.67
C GLY A 214 -11.12 10.41 9.86
N ARG A 215 -10.92 9.14 10.23
CA ARG A 215 -9.59 8.53 10.21
C ARG A 215 -9.12 8.34 8.78
N VAL A 216 -7.82 8.49 8.55
CA VAL A 216 -7.19 8.15 7.28
C VAL A 216 -6.64 6.75 7.39
N TYR A 217 -6.83 5.95 6.33
CA TYR A 217 -6.19 4.64 6.25
C TYR A 217 -4.69 4.78 6.44
N TYR A 218 -4.15 3.96 7.34
CA TYR A 218 -2.71 3.83 7.58
C TYR A 218 -2.34 2.36 7.51
N PRO A 219 -1.28 1.98 6.77
CA PRO A 219 -0.97 0.58 6.45
C PRO A 219 -0.85 -0.34 7.65
N TYR A 220 -0.26 0.14 8.73
CA TYR A 220 0.02 -0.64 9.94
C TYR A 220 -1.04 -0.50 11.05
N CYS A 221 -2.19 0.13 10.76
CA CYS A 221 -3.33 0.14 11.67
C CYS A 221 -4.17 -1.13 11.51
N ARG A 222 -4.60 -1.73 12.64
CA ARG A 222 -5.54 -2.85 12.62
C ARG A 222 -6.92 -2.41 12.15
N HIS A 223 -7.57 -3.29 11.40
CA HIS A 223 -8.95 -3.17 10.94
C HIS A 223 -9.56 -4.58 10.79
N GLU A 224 -10.88 -4.68 10.69
CA GLU A 224 -11.56 -5.97 10.53
C GLU A 224 -11.72 -6.41 9.05
N GLY A 225 -11.02 -5.74 8.15
CA GLY A 225 -11.03 -6.07 6.72
C GLY A 225 -12.23 -5.49 5.98
N ILE A 226 -12.40 -5.99 4.75
CA ILE A 226 -13.46 -5.56 3.84
C ILE A 226 -14.20 -6.76 3.26
N SER A 227 -15.46 -6.52 2.86
CA SER A 227 -16.22 -7.37 1.96
C SER A 227 -16.32 -6.71 0.60
N VAL A 228 -16.09 -7.49 -0.44
CA VAL A 228 -16.34 -7.09 -1.84
C VAL A 228 -17.50 -7.94 -2.35
N ILE A 229 -18.57 -7.28 -2.76
CA ILE A 229 -19.82 -7.91 -3.19
C ILE A 229 -20.08 -7.49 -4.63
N PHE A 230 -20.18 -8.46 -5.52
CA PHE A 230 -20.61 -8.26 -6.90
C PHE A 230 -22.08 -8.61 -7.03
N ASN A 231 -22.88 -7.78 -7.72
CA ASN A 231 -24.26 -8.11 -8.07
C ASN A 231 -24.55 -7.74 -9.52
N PHE A 232 -25.34 -8.55 -10.23
CA PHE A 232 -26.07 -8.07 -11.39
C PHE A 232 -27.34 -7.33 -10.93
N ILE A 233 -27.55 -6.12 -11.44
CA ILE A 233 -28.80 -5.37 -11.33
C ILE A 233 -29.81 -5.97 -12.32
N ASN A 234 -29.32 -6.25 -13.54
CA ASN A 234 -30.04 -6.94 -14.58
C ASN A 234 -29.19 -8.10 -15.07
N GLU A 235 -29.63 -9.35 -14.79
CA GLU A 235 -28.89 -10.51 -15.29
C GLU A 235 -28.89 -10.54 -16.82
N PRO A 236 -27.74 -10.70 -17.46
CA PRO A 236 -27.65 -10.72 -18.91
C PRO A 236 -28.31 -11.99 -19.47
N THR A 237 -29.04 -11.85 -20.56
CA THR A 237 -29.61 -12.99 -21.28
C THR A 237 -28.61 -13.73 -22.17
N VAL A 238 -27.53 -13.01 -22.55
CA VAL A 238 -26.41 -13.56 -23.33
C VAL A 238 -25.13 -12.93 -22.77
N THR A 239 -24.14 -13.76 -22.49
CA THR A 239 -22.87 -13.37 -21.80
C THR A 239 -22.03 -12.32 -22.53
N ASN A 240 -22.34 -11.97 -23.75
CA ASN A 240 -21.50 -11.10 -24.59
C ASN A 240 -21.83 -9.59 -24.53
N ASN A 241 -22.91 -9.20 -23.83
CA ASN A 241 -23.34 -7.78 -23.78
C ASN A 241 -23.63 -7.34 -22.35
N ILE A 242 -22.63 -7.48 -21.45
CA ILE A 242 -22.72 -6.95 -20.09
C ILE A 242 -22.27 -5.48 -20.15
N GLU A 243 -23.19 -4.56 -19.83
CA GLU A 243 -22.87 -3.14 -19.75
C GLU A 243 -22.66 -2.73 -18.28
N LYS A 244 -21.90 -1.68 -18.04
CA LYS A 244 -21.62 -1.15 -16.68
C LYS A 244 -22.88 -0.87 -15.85
N LYS A 245 -23.97 -0.46 -16.48
CA LYS A 245 -25.26 -0.20 -15.82
C LYS A 245 -25.99 -1.48 -15.34
N ASP A 246 -25.56 -2.65 -15.79
CA ASP A 246 -26.24 -3.93 -15.50
C ASP A 246 -25.71 -4.61 -14.24
N TRP A 247 -24.65 -4.08 -13.66
CA TRP A 247 -24.01 -4.65 -12.46
C TRP A 247 -23.45 -3.57 -11.54
N GLU A 248 -23.18 -3.95 -10.31
CA GLU A 248 -22.54 -3.11 -9.29
C GLU A 248 -21.48 -3.88 -8.52
N LEU A 249 -20.49 -3.15 -8.02
CA LEU A 249 -19.48 -3.65 -7.10
C LEU A 249 -19.51 -2.85 -5.81
N ILE A 250 -19.90 -3.50 -4.72
CA ILE A 250 -20.01 -2.89 -3.40
C ILE A 250 -18.77 -3.28 -2.59
N ILE A 251 -18.01 -2.28 -2.16
CA ILE A 251 -16.88 -2.46 -1.25
C ILE A 251 -17.22 -1.81 0.08
N LYS A 252 -17.33 -2.62 1.12
CA LYS A 252 -17.71 -2.15 2.45
C LYS A 252 -16.81 -2.72 3.55
N PRO A 253 -16.66 -2.03 4.68
CA PRO A 253 -15.97 -2.57 5.84
C PRO A 253 -16.74 -3.75 6.44
N ASN A 254 -16.02 -4.71 7.01
CA ASN A 254 -16.64 -5.77 7.81
C ASN A 254 -17.12 -5.22 9.16
N ASN A 255 -16.43 -4.22 9.71
CA ASN A 255 -16.89 -3.44 10.86
C ASN A 255 -17.35 -2.05 10.40
N PRO A 256 -18.61 -1.66 10.64
CA PRO A 256 -19.12 -0.32 10.28
C PRO A 256 -18.29 0.84 10.86
N LEU A 257 -17.59 0.63 11.97
CA LEU A 257 -16.70 1.63 12.57
C LEU A 257 -15.47 1.95 11.68
N ASP A 258 -15.15 1.12 10.70
CA ASP A 258 -14.01 1.30 9.78
C ASP A 258 -14.41 1.96 8.44
N THR A 259 -15.63 2.53 8.36
CA THR A 259 -16.13 3.14 7.12
C THR A 259 -15.21 4.25 6.60
N ASP A 260 -14.74 5.13 7.47
CA ASP A 260 -13.80 6.21 7.12
C ASP A 260 -12.45 5.67 6.60
N LEU A 261 -11.95 4.59 7.18
CA LEU A 261 -10.72 3.91 6.72
C LEU A 261 -10.89 3.31 5.33
N VAL A 262 -12.03 2.64 5.08
CA VAL A 262 -12.31 2.04 3.77
C VAL A 262 -12.48 3.12 2.70
N GLU A 263 -13.23 4.18 2.98
CA GLU A 263 -13.41 5.28 2.02
C GLU A 263 -12.08 5.99 1.72
N SER A 264 -11.24 6.23 2.74
CA SER A 264 -9.93 6.81 2.51
C SER A 264 -9.02 5.92 1.67
N TRP A 265 -8.98 4.62 1.95
CA TRP A 265 -8.23 3.64 1.17
C TRP A 265 -8.70 3.58 -0.29
N LYS A 266 -10.03 3.57 -0.52
CA LYS A 266 -10.61 3.60 -1.87
C LYS A 266 -10.15 4.82 -2.66
N VAL A 267 -10.14 6.00 -2.02
CA VAL A 267 -9.70 7.25 -2.65
C VAL A 267 -8.19 7.28 -2.91
N ILE A 268 -7.38 6.86 -1.91
CA ILE A 268 -5.91 6.87 -2.04
C ILE A 268 -5.48 6.03 -3.24
N PHE A 269 -6.05 4.83 -3.40
CA PHE A 269 -5.61 3.85 -4.40
C PHE A 269 -6.54 3.71 -5.62
N ASN A 270 -7.55 4.57 -5.78
CA ASN A 270 -8.55 4.51 -6.85
C ASN A 270 -9.20 3.12 -6.95
N ILE A 271 -9.46 2.48 -5.81
CA ILE A 271 -9.83 1.05 -5.74
C ILE A 271 -11.12 0.74 -6.48
N GLN A 272 -12.17 1.55 -6.30
CA GLN A 272 -13.46 1.29 -6.92
C GLN A 272 -13.33 1.17 -8.43
N GLN A 273 -12.73 2.18 -9.07
CA GLN A 273 -12.54 2.20 -10.52
C GLN A 273 -11.65 1.03 -11.00
N ARG A 274 -10.52 0.80 -10.34
CA ARG A 274 -9.58 -0.27 -10.73
C ARG A 274 -10.18 -1.66 -10.60
N TYR A 275 -11.01 -1.90 -9.59
CA TYR A 275 -11.70 -3.18 -9.42
C TYR A 275 -12.77 -3.39 -10.48
N GLU A 276 -13.53 -2.34 -10.79
CA GLU A 276 -14.53 -2.38 -11.84
C GLU A 276 -13.90 -2.65 -13.22
N GLU A 277 -12.79 -1.99 -13.56
CA GLU A 277 -12.03 -2.22 -14.79
C GLU A 277 -11.54 -3.70 -14.88
N ILE A 278 -11.05 -4.29 -13.79
CA ILE A 278 -10.64 -5.70 -13.78
C ILE A 278 -11.82 -6.63 -13.95
N ILE A 279 -12.98 -6.33 -13.38
CA ILE A 279 -14.19 -7.14 -13.59
C ILE A 279 -14.62 -7.11 -15.06
N GLU A 280 -14.71 -5.93 -15.67
CA GLU A 280 -15.10 -5.77 -17.07
C GLU A 280 -14.09 -6.38 -18.03
N ASP A 281 -12.82 -5.99 -17.88
CA ASP A 281 -11.80 -6.30 -18.87
C ASP A 281 -11.18 -7.69 -18.69
N TYR A 282 -11.29 -8.27 -17.51
CA TYR A 282 -10.64 -9.53 -17.24
C TYR A 282 -11.57 -10.62 -16.71
N VAL A 283 -12.36 -10.38 -15.66
CA VAL A 283 -13.22 -11.42 -15.07
C VAL A 283 -14.27 -11.83 -16.10
N PHE A 284 -15.07 -10.91 -16.59
CA PHE A 284 -16.15 -11.24 -17.56
C PHE A 284 -15.64 -11.87 -18.85
N LYS A 285 -14.49 -11.42 -19.36
CA LYS A 285 -13.93 -11.92 -20.62
C LYS A 285 -13.27 -13.30 -20.51
N THR A 286 -12.91 -13.73 -19.30
CA THR A 286 -12.05 -14.94 -19.14
C THR A 286 -12.66 -16.04 -18.29
N TRP A 287 -13.62 -15.75 -17.43
CA TRP A 287 -14.11 -16.73 -16.46
C TRP A 287 -14.75 -17.96 -17.12
N GLU A 288 -15.53 -17.78 -18.17
CA GLU A 288 -16.18 -18.90 -18.90
C GLU A 288 -15.13 -19.83 -19.51
N ILE A 289 -14.13 -19.27 -20.18
CA ILE A 289 -13.03 -20.05 -20.78
C ILE A 289 -12.26 -20.82 -19.71
N LYS A 290 -12.00 -20.18 -18.57
CA LYS A 290 -11.30 -20.80 -17.45
C LYS A 290 -12.14 -21.91 -16.83
N TYR A 291 -13.44 -21.68 -16.65
CA TYR A 291 -14.38 -22.69 -16.16
C TYR A 291 -14.41 -23.92 -17.09
N ALA A 292 -14.63 -23.69 -18.38
CA ALA A 292 -14.70 -24.78 -19.36
C ALA A 292 -13.40 -25.61 -19.44
N LYS A 293 -12.25 -24.99 -19.29
CA LYS A 293 -10.95 -25.69 -19.23
C LYS A 293 -10.79 -26.53 -17.97
N ARG A 294 -11.31 -26.06 -16.84
CA ARG A 294 -11.16 -26.71 -15.53
C ARG A 294 -12.17 -27.88 -15.37
N PHE A 295 -13.36 -27.74 -15.90
CA PHE A 295 -14.46 -28.66 -15.72
C PHE A 295 -15.03 -29.12 -17.09
N PRO A 296 -14.26 -29.86 -17.92
CA PRO A 296 -14.63 -30.17 -19.30
C PRO A 296 -15.79 -31.14 -19.41
N ASP A 297 -16.08 -31.91 -18.36
CA ASP A 297 -17.05 -33.00 -18.39
C ASP A 297 -18.41 -32.67 -17.75
N THR A 298 -18.54 -31.45 -17.15
CA THR A 298 -19.76 -31.00 -16.45
C THR A 298 -20.65 -30.18 -17.40
N ILE A 299 -21.46 -30.83 -18.15
CA ILE A 299 -22.26 -30.18 -19.19
C ILE A 299 -23.77 -30.44 -18.94
N GLY A 300 -24.51 -29.36 -18.59
CA GLY A 300 -25.97 -29.38 -18.59
C GLY A 300 -26.67 -29.68 -17.27
N ASP A 301 -25.93 -29.98 -16.21
CA ASP A 301 -26.46 -30.15 -14.86
C ASP A 301 -26.15 -28.91 -13.99
N ILE A 302 -27.20 -28.20 -13.57
CA ILE A 302 -27.09 -26.98 -12.77
C ILE A 302 -26.54 -27.26 -11.36
N VAL A 303 -26.80 -28.42 -10.76
CA VAL A 303 -26.30 -28.79 -9.44
C VAL A 303 -24.80 -29.01 -9.51
N ALA A 304 -24.35 -29.83 -10.45
CA ALA A 304 -22.91 -30.04 -10.69
C ALA A 304 -22.21 -28.74 -11.09
N PHE A 305 -22.88 -27.84 -11.82
CA PHE A 305 -22.33 -26.52 -12.15
C PHE A 305 -22.08 -25.67 -10.89
N LYS A 306 -23.06 -25.58 -9.99
CA LYS A 306 -22.92 -24.86 -8.71
C LYS A 306 -21.81 -25.47 -7.83
N GLU A 307 -21.75 -26.80 -7.72
CA GLU A 307 -20.69 -27.48 -6.96
C GLU A 307 -19.28 -27.18 -7.52
N ASN A 308 -19.15 -27.19 -8.83
CA ASN A 308 -17.90 -26.84 -9.49
C ASN A 308 -17.49 -25.38 -9.26
N LEU A 309 -18.45 -24.45 -9.31
CA LEU A 309 -18.17 -23.03 -9.01
C LEU A 309 -17.68 -22.85 -7.56
N LEU A 310 -18.31 -23.54 -6.60
CA LEU A 310 -17.90 -23.55 -5.20
C LEU A 310 -16.48 -24.13 -5.05
N SER A 311 -16.21 -25.29 -5.64
CA SER A 311 -14.89 -25.92 -5.64
C SER A 311 -13.85 -25.00 -6.28
N TRP A 312 -14.19 -24.31 -7.34
CA TRP A 312 -13.29 -23.38 -8.00
C TRP A 312 -13.02 -22.14 -7.14
N LYS A 313 -14.05 -21.58 -6.51
CA LYS A 313 -13.90 -20.44 -5.59
C LYS A 313 -12.87 -20.71 -4.48
N GLU A 314 -12.88 -21.91 -3.92
CA GLU A 314 -11.94 -22.30 -2.85
C GLU A 314 -10.48 -22.39 -3.31
N THR A 315 -10.23 -22.43 -4.62
CA THR A 315 -8.84 -22.41 -5.14
C THR A 315 -8.24 -21.00 -5.28
N PHE A 316 -9.02 -19.96 -5.06
CA PHE A 316 -8.52 -18.59 -5.11
C PHE A 316 -7.95 -18.18 -3.75
N ASP A 317 -6.62 -18.19 -3.62
CA ASP A 317 -5.95 -17.65 -2.45
C ASP A 317 -5.80 -16.13 -2.57
N LEU A 318 -6.28 -15.41 -1.55
CA LEU A 318 -6.26 -13.94 -1.53
C LEU A 318 -4.84 -13.37 -1.36
N LYS A 319 -3.92 -14.15 -0.79
CA LYS A 319 -2.53 -13.74 -0.56
C LYS A 319 -1.61 -14.06 -1.73
N GLU A 320 -1.95 -15.08 -2.54
CA GLU A 320 -1.07 -15.60 -3.58
C GLU A 320 -1.48 -15.15 -4.98
N GLN A 321 -2.79 -14.96 -5.21
CA GLN A 321 -3.29 -14.78 -6.57
C GLN A 321 -3.82 -13.38 -6.83
N PRO A 322 -3.24 -12.63 -7.79
CA PRO A 322 -3.78 -11.34 -8.22
C PRO A 322 -5.25 -11.46 -8.64
N SER A 323 -6.06 -10.50 -8.18
CA SER A 323 -7.50 -10.41 -8.45
C SER A 323 -8.37 -11.54 -7.86
N ALA A 324 -7.81 -12.44 -7.02
CA ALA A 324 -8.57 -13.51 -6.37
C ALA A 324 -9.81 -13.00 -5.65
N LEU A 325 -9.72 -11.85 -4.98
CA LEU A 325 -10.84 -11.22 -4.30
C LEU A 325 -12.03 -10.93 -5.23
N LEU A 326 -11.76 -10.47 -6.46
CA LEU A 326 -12.79 -10.16 -7.45
C LEU A 326 -13.39 -11.41 -8.07
N TYR A 327 -12.57 -12.42 -8.35
CA TYR A 327 -13.09 -13.73 -8.78
C TYR A 327 -13.97 -14.36 -7.72
N ARG A 328 -13.57 -14.35 -6.45
CA ARG A 328 -14.40 -14.85 -5.35
C ARG A 328 -15.73 -14.11 -5.27
N ALA A 329 -15.72 -12.76 -5.30
CA ALA A 329 -16.95 -11.96 -5.26
C ALA A 329 -17.91 -12.28 -6.42
N PHE A 330 -17.38 -12.48 -7.62
CA PHE A 330 -18.17 -12.87 -8.80
C PHE A 330 -18.72 -14.31 -8.68
N LEU A 331 -17.90 -15.27 -8.23
CA LEU A 331 -18.33 -16.64 -8.02
C LEU A 331 -19.35 -16.77 -6.88
N ASP A 332 -19.24 -15.96 -5.81
CA ASP A 332 -20.24 -15.87 -4.75
C ASP A 332 -21.60 -15.40 -5.30
N TYR A 333 -21.59 -14.45 -6.24
CA TYR A 333 -22.82 -14.08 -6.92
C TYR A 333 -23.44 -15.27 -7.66
N LEU A 334 -22.65 -15.96 -8.49
CA LEU A 334 -23.14 -17.09 -9.28
C LEU A 334 -23.66 -18.25 -8.42
N THR A 335 -23.05 -18.51 -7.27
CA THR A 335 -23.41 -19.65 -6.41
C THR A 335 -24.56 -19.34 -5.46
N GLU A 336 -24.72 -18.11 -5.00
CA GLU A 336 -25.60 -17.75 -3.90
C GLU A 336 -26.80 -16.87 -4.32
N ARG A 337 -26.65 -16.06 -5.39
CA ARG A 337 -27.61 -14.99 -5.73
C ARG A 337 -28.13 -15.03 -7.15
N ALA A 338 -27.41 -15.66 -8.06
CA ALA A 338 -27.85 -15.78 -9.46
C ALA A 338 -29.14 -16.58 -9.59
N SER A 339 -30.05 -16.15 -10.47
CA SER A 339 -31.26 -16.87 -10.73
C SER A 339 -31.00 -18.22 -11.41
N ASP A 340 -31.84 -19.22 -11.12
CA ASP A 340 -31.75 -20.55 -11.79
C ASP A 340 -31.91 -20.42 -13.30
N LYS A 341 -32.70 -19.47 -13.80
CA LYS A 341 -32.84 -19.18 -15.22
C LYS A 341 -31.51 -18.73 -15.85
N TYR A 342 -30.79 -17.85 -15.18
CA TYR A 342 -29.47 -17.36 -15.65
C TYR A 342 -28.46 -18.50 -15.65
N LEU A 343 -28.40 -19.28 -14.56
CA LEU A 343 -27.49 -20.42 -14.45
C LEU A 343 -27.78 -21.51 -15.46
N GLN A 344 -29.05 -21.79 -15.75
CA GLN A 344 -29.44 -22.73 -16.83
C GLN A 344 -28.97 -22.23 -18.20
N GLY A 345 -29.10 -20.92 -18.45
CA GLY A 345 -28.59 -20.30 -19.68
C GLY A 345 -27.09 -20.51 -19.83
N LEU A 346 -26.32 -20.25 -18.76
CA LEU A 346 -24.88 -20.50 -18.73
C LEU A 346 -24.53 -21.98 -18.99
N CYS A 347 -25.16 -22.90 -18.28
CA CYS A 347 -24.94 -24.33 -18.48
C CYS A 347 -25.20 -24.78 -19.93
N SER A 348 -26.28 -24.26 -20.55
CA SER A 348 -26.62 -24.56 -21.94
C SER A 348 -25.58 -24.03 -22.93
N ASN A 349 -25.05 -22.84 -22.68
CA ASN A 349 -23.98 -22.24 -23.50
C ASN A 349 -22.68 -23.05 -23.42
N PHE A 350 -22.31 -23.50 -22.23
CA PHE A 350 -21.11 -24.34 -22.04
C PHE A 350 -21.27 -25.68 -22.76
N ALA A 351 -22.49 -26.30 -22.74
CA ALA A 351 -22.80 -27.54 -23.47
C ALA A 351 -22.58 -27.37 -24.98
N SER A 352 -22.99 -26.25 -25.52
CA SER A 352 -22.85 -25.92 -26.95
C SER A 352 -21.37 -25.66 -27.33
N SER A 353 -20.66 -24.92 -26.54
CA SER A 353 -19.25 -24.59 -26.76
C SER A 353 -18.32 -25.81 -26.67
N ALA A 354 -18.58 -26.72 -25.74
CA ALA A 354 -17.79 -27.94 -25.59
C ALA A 354 -17.98 -28.92 -26.75
N LYS A 355 -19.19 -29.01 -27.34
CA LYS A 355 -19.43 -29.81 -28.56
C LYS A 355 -18.61 -29.29 -29.75
N VAL A 356 -18.50 -27.99 -29.90
CA VAL A 356 -17.70 -27.35 -30.96
C VAL A 356 -16.20 -27.63 -30.79
N LEU A 357 -15.70 -27.68 -29.55
CA LEU A 357 -14.30 -27.99 -29.26
C LEU A 357 -13.96 -29.48 -29.45
N LYS A 358 -14.90 -30.39 -29.15
CA LYS A 358 -14.74 -31.85 -29.37
C LYS A 358 -14.87 -32.25 -30.85
N GLY A 359 -15.61 -31.49 -31.66
CA GLY A 359 -15.78 -31.75 -33.10
C GLY A 359 -14.67 -31.24 -34.01
N LYS A 360 -13.65 -30.54 -33.44
CA LYS A 360 -12.46 -30.02 -34.17
C LYS A 360 -11.18 -30.84 -33.89
N ARG A 361 -11.28 -32.00 -33.27
CA ARG A 361 -10.19 -32.97 -33.09
C ARG A 361 -10.39 -34.16 -34.08
#